data_0a3288e47f0124086c55bcbac5e6f264
#
_entry.id   0a3288e47f0124086c55bcbac5e6f264
#
_cell.length_a   1.000
_cell.length_b   1.000
_cell.length_c   1.000
_cell.angle_alpha   90.00
_cell.angle_beta   90.00
_cell.angle_gamma   90.00
#
_symmetry.space_group_name_H-M   'P 1'
#
loop_
_entity.id
_entity.type
_entity.pdbx_description
1 polymer ?
#
loop_
_entity_poly.entity_id
_entity_poly.type
_entity_poly.pdbx_seq_one_letter_code
_entity_poly.pdbx_strand_id
1 'polypeptide(L)'
;MPLPPAVHLRIFLPFALGYFLSYLYRTVNAVLAPDLVRDLGLDPASLGLLTASYFLAFAAAQLPLGLLLDRYGPRRVEAALLLFAAAGALCFARAETLGELLVGRALIGLGVSACLMAAFKTFSQWFPVEKLPFTNGIQMVSGGLGALAATTPVELTLQLTDWRGVFLVLAGVTLAAAAAIVAIVPEHAAGHAGETLREQLAGVGTVFSSRDFWHITPWAVAAQSAYLSLISLWAGPWLRDVAGLERLAVANTLLGVSLAMIVGYFLFGTLAAALGRRGVPTARVAAAGMAAFLGVQLLLALQPDGLGVPLWLLFGFCGTACILPYAVLSQQFPSRLAGRVNTGLNLLVFLAAFAAQWGVGAIIGQWPATAAGGYAPAGYGWGFALLAGLQILGAGWFWGDARHAVQRK
;
A
#
# COMPACT_ATOMS: atom_id res chain seq x y z
N MET A 1 19.99 23.59 -19.22
CA MET A 1 19.70 22.83 -20.46
C MET A 1 18.77 21.69 -20.15
N PRO A 2 17.70 21.44 -20.89
CA PRO A 2 16.88 20.24 -20.68
C PRO A 2 17.72 18.99 -20.96
N LEU A 3 17.70 18.03 -20.04
CA LEU A 3 18.42 16.77 -20.20
C LEU A 3 17.87 15.97 -21.40
N PRO A 4 18.71 15.24 -22.13
CA PRO A 4 18.26 14.36 -23.21
C PRO A 4 17.21 13.36 -22.72
N PRO A 5 16.22 12.95 -23.55
CA PRO A 5 15.19 11.98 -23.17
C PRO A 5 15.75 10.66 -22.63
N ALA A 6 16.92 10.23 -23.17
CA ALA A 6 17.62 9.02 -22.72
C ALA A 6 18.06 9.10 -21.24
N VAL A 7 18.42 10.29 -20.73
CA VAL A 7 18.83 10.48 -19.33
C VAL A 7 17.61 10.38 -18.42
N HIS A 8 16.48 10.95 -18.84
CA HIS A 8 15.24 10.83 -18.07
C HIS A 8 14.80 9.37 -17.92
N LEU A 9 14.90 8.56 -18.97
CA LEU A 9 14.55 7.15 -18.94
C LEU A 9 15.51 6.34 -18.04
N ARG A 10 16.81 6.64 -18.11
CA ARG A 10 17.82 6.02 -17.24
C ARG A 10 17.59 6.30 -15.74
N ILE A 11 17.04 7.47 -15.41
CA ILE A 11 16.69 7.82 -14.04
C ILE A 11 15.37 7.14 -13.65
N PHE A 12 14.36 7.19 -14.51
CA PHE A 12 13.02 6.72 -14.21
C PHE A 12 12.92 5.20 -14.04
N LEU A 13 13.47 4.42 -14.98
CA LEU A 13 13.26 2.97 -15.03
C LEU A 13 13.74 2.22 -13.76
N PRO A 14 14.93 2.48 -13.18
CA PRO A 14 15.35 1.78 -11.98
C PRO A 14 14.44 2.05 -10.78
N PHE A 15 13.98 3.30 -10.59
CA PHE A 15 13.04 3.65 -9.53
C PHE A 15 11.63 3.08 -9.78
N ALA A 16 11.20 3.04 -11.04
CA ALA A 16 9.94 2.40 -11.43
C ALA A 16 9.96 0.90 -11.11
N LEU A 17 11.07 0.21 -11.37
CA LEU A 17 11.27 -1.18 -11.01
C LEU A 17 11.24 -1.38 -9.48
N GLY A 18 11.88 -0.52 -8.70
CA GLY A 18 11.82 -0.55 -7.25
C GLY A 18 10.38 -0.46 -6.72
N TYR A 19 9.58 0.47 -7.24
CA TYR A 19 8.19 0.64 -6.83
C TYR A 19 7.27 -0.48 -7.33
N PHE A 20 7.52 -1.02 -8.52
CA PHE A 20 6.89 -2.23 -9.02
C PHE A 20 7.11 -3.39 -8.04
N LEU A 21 8.35 -3.65 -7.61
CA LEU A 21 8.67 -4.68 -6.65
C LEU A 21 8.00 -4.43 -5.28
N SER A 22 7.93 -3.19 -4.83
CA SER A 22 7.26 -2.82 -3.57
C SER A 22 5.79 -3.26 -3.57
N TYR A 23 5.06 -3.04 -4.66
CA TYR A 23 3.66 -3.47 -4.76
C TYR A 23 3.52 -4.97 -4.97
N LEU A 24 4.39 -5.58 -5.77
CA LEU A 24 4.40 -7.02 -5.98
C LEU A 24 4.59 -7.74 -4.64
N TYR A 25 5.60 -7.40 -3.85
CA TYR A 25 5.82 -7.98 -2.53
C TYR A 25 4.65 -7.74 -1.57
N ARG A 26 3.97 -6.61 -1.66
CA ARG A 26 2.82 -6.27 -0.82
C ARG A 26 1.64 -7.17 -1.06
N THR A 27 1.35 -7.51 -2.31
CA THR A 27 0.10 -8.17 -2.70
C THR A 27 0.24 -9.65 -3.02
N VAL A 28 1.46 -10.16 -3.23
CA VAL A 28 1.71 -11.54 -3.65
C VAL A 28 1.14 -12.59 -2.68
N ASN A 29 1.04 -12.28 -1.40
CA ASN A 29 0.49 -13.23 -0.42
C ASN A 29 -0.99 -13.54 -0.62
N ALA A 30 -1.76 -12.68 -1.29
CA ALA A 30 -3.15 -12.99 -1.62
C ALA A 30 -3.28 -14.23 -2.53
N VAL A 31 -2.27 -14.49 -3.36
CA VAL A 31 -2.19 -15.67 -4.23
C VAL A 31 -1.50 -16.84 -3.55
N LEU A 32 -0.44 -16.58 -2.78
CA LEU A 32 0.37 -17.61 -2.12
C LEU A 32 -0.24 -18.16 -0.83
N ALA A 33 -1.27 -17.52 -0.28
CA ALA A 33 -1.86 -17.90 1.01
C ALA A 33 -2.21 -19.40 1.12
N PRO A 34 -2.84 -20.06 0.12
CA PRO A 34 -3.14 -21.49 0.19
C PRO A 34 -1.89 -22.39 0.34
N ASP A 35 -0.80 -22.03 -0.35
CA ASP A 35 0.45 -22.81 -0.31
C ASP A 35 1.15 -22.64 1.03
N LEU A 36 1.21 -21.42 1.57
CA LEU A 36 1.79 -21.11 2.88
C LEU A 36 1.02 -21.81 4.00
N VAL A 37 -0.31 -21.81 3.94
CA VAL A 37 -1.17 -22.52 4.91
C VAL A 37 -0.93 -24.02 4.84
N ARG A 38 -0.91 -24.59 3.64
CA ARG A 38 -0.71 -26.03 3.43
C ARG A 38 0.66 -26.50 3.92
N ASP A 39 1.73 -25.79 3.54
CA ASP A 39 3.10 -26.25 3.74
C ASP A 39 3.57 -26.03 5.20
N LEU A 40 3.04 -25.01 5.88
CA LEU A 40 3.49 -24.60 7.22
C LEU A 40 2.41 -24.70 8.30
N GLY A 41 1.21 -25.18 7.95
CA GLY A 41 0.12 -25.37 8.90
C GLY A 41 -0.37 -24.07 9.56
N LEU A 42 -0.33 -22.94 8.84
CA LEU A 42 -0.65 -21.65 9.42
C LEU A 42 -2.16 -21.51 9.67
N ASP A 43 -2.52 -21.09 10.87
CA ASP A 43 -3.85 -20.64 11.17
C ASP A 43 -4.12 -19.22 10.60
N PRO A 44 -5.39 -18.75 10.56
CA PRO A 44 -5.71 -17.43 9.98
C PRO A 44 -5.02 -16.27 10.70
N ALA A 45 -4.83 -16.36 12.03
CA ALA A 45 -4.18 -15.31 12.80
C ALA A 45 -2.68 -15.24 12.46
N SER A 46 -2.01 -16.39 12.37
CA SER A 46 -0.59 -16.50 11.96
C SER A 46 -0.39 -16.03 10.52
N LEU A 47 -1.26 -16.38 9.59
CA LEU A 47 -1.23 -15.91 8.21
C LEU A 47 -1.42 -14.40 8.12
N GLY A 48 -2.37 -13.86 8.89
CA GLY A 48 -2.61 -12.43 9.03
C GLY A 48 -1.39 -11.70 9.61
N LEU A 49 -0.79 -12.21 10.70
CA LEU A 49 0.41 -11.66 11.33
C LEU A 49 1.62 -11.69 10.37
N LEU A 50 1.81 -12.81 9.66
CA LEU A 50 2.86 -12.96 8.66
C LEU A 50 2.82 -11.84 7.63
N THR A 51 1.66 -11.59 7.05
CA THR A 51 1.51 -10.55 6.04
C THR A 51 1.57 -9.16 6.66
N ALA A 52 1.05 -8.98 7.86
CA ALA A 52 1.05 -7.72 8.60
C ALA A 52 2.47 -7.26 9.00
N SER A 53 3.41 -8.19 9.28
CA SER A 53 4.79 -7.84 9.67
C SER A 53 5.49 -6.95 8.64
N TYR A 54 5.16 -7.10 7.36
CA TYR A 54 5.57 -6.19 6.30
C TYR A 54 5.12 -4.74 6.57
N PHE A 55 3.85 -4.53 6.95
CA PHE A 55 3.32 -3.21 7.21
C PHE A 55 3.94 -2.55 8.43
N LEU A 56 4.19 -3.33 9.49
CA LEU A 56 4.84 -2.82 10.70
C LEU A 56 6.26 -2.32 10.42
N ALA A 57 7.06 -3.12 9.72
CA ALA A 57 8.42 -2.74 9.34
C ALA A 57 8.45 -1.56 8.38
N PHE A 58 7.52 -1.52 7.41
CA PHE A 58 7.33 -0.40 6.51
C PHE A 58 6.98 0.89 7.28
N ALA A 59 6.07 0.81 8.26
CA ALA A 59 5.69 1.93 9.13
C ALA A 59 6.89 2.45 9.94
N ALA A 60 7.65 1.57 10.56
CA ALA A 60 8.82 1.93 11.37
C ALA A 60 9.87 2.72 10.57
N ALA A 61 10.00 2.42 9.28
CA ALA A 61 10.92 3.13 8.39
C ALA A 61 10.47 4.56 8.05
N GLN A 62 9.16 4.89 8.13
CA GLN A 62 8.64 6.17 7.62
C GLN A 62 9.29 7.40 8.28
N LEU A 63 9.50 7.37 9.59
CA LEU A 63 10.06 8.52 10.29
C LEU A 63 11.55 8.76 9.95
N PRO A 64 12.46 7.76 10.00
CA PRO A 64 13.86 7.96 9.66
C PRO A 64 14.10 8.14 8.16
N LEU A 65 13.18 7.70 7.31
CA LEU A 65 13.36 7.68 5.86
C LEU A 65 13.61 9.08 5.28
N GLY A 66 12.85 10.09 5.73
CA GLY A 66 13.03 11.46 5.28
C GLY A 66 14.46 11.95 5.54
N LEU A 67 14.97 11.73 6.76
CA LEU A 67 16.34 12.11 7.14
C LEU A 67 17.39 11.35 6.32
N LEU A 68 17.18 10.04 6.12
CA LEU A 68 18.11 9.23 5.32
C LEU A 68 18.18 9.73 3.87
N LEU A 69 17.02 10.00 3.27
CA LEU A 69 16.92 10.53 1.90
C LEU A 69 17.56 11.92 1.76
N ASP A 70 17.46 12.79 2.80
CA ASP A 70 18.07 14.12 2.80
C ASP A 70 19.59 14.05 2.97
N ARG A 71 20.06 13.18 3.87
CA ARG A 71 21.48 13.09 4.22
C ARG A 71 22.30 12.31 3.20
N TYR A 72 21.79 11.16 2.75
CA TYR A 72 22.55 10.21 1.90
C TYR A 72 22.11 10.21 0.43
N GLY A 73 21.01 10.89 0.14
CA GLY A 73 20.42 10.93 -1.21
C GLY A 73 19.59 9.71 -1.56
N PRO A 74 18.60 9.87 -2.47
CA PRO A 74 17.64 8.81 -2.80
C PRO A 74 18.28 7.58 -3.44
N ARG A 75 19.29 7.76 -4.30
CA ARG A 75 20.02 6.67 -4.98
C ARG A 75 20.64 5.68 -3.99
N ARG A 76 21.39 6.19 -3.02
CA ARG A 76 22.08 5.34 -2.04
C ARG A 76 21.11 4.69 -1.06
N VAL A 77 20.14 5.46 -0.59
CA VAL A 77 19.15 4.98 0.39
C VAL A 77 18.28 3.88 -0.20
N GLU A 78 17.73 4.08 -1.39
CA GLU A 78 16.88 3.04 -2.00
C GLU A 78 17.69 1.79 -2.35
N ALA A 79 18.86 1.94 -2.95
CA ALA A 79 19.71 0.78 -3.25
C ALA A 79 20.09 -0.01 -1.99
N ALA A 80 20.47 0.67 -0.90
CA ALA A 80 20.80 0.01 0.36
C ALA A 80 19.58 -0.71 0.96
N LEU A 81 18.42 -0.06 0.94
CA LEU A 81 17.19 -0.66 1.46
C LEU A 81 16.74 -1.85 0.61
N LEU A 82 16.86 -1.81 -0.71
CA LEU A 82 16.57 -2.96 -1.58
C LEU A 82 17.46 -4.18 -1.28
N LEU A 83 18.67 -4.01 -0.75
CA LEU A 83 19.48 -5.14 -0.27
C LEU A 83 18.82 -5.83 0.94
N PHE A 84 18.19 -5.08 1.85
CA PHE A 84 17.39 -5.66 2.94
C PHE A 84 16.17 -6.40 2.38
N ALA A 85 15.50 -5.85 1.34
CA ALA A 85 14.39 -6.53 0.70
C ALA A 85 14.83 -7.84 0.05
N ALA A 86 15.96 -7.86 -0.65
CA ALA A 86 16.51 -9.08 -1.25
C ALA A 86 16.92 -10.11 -0.19
N ALA A 87 17.58 -9.69 0.88
CA ALA A 87 17.91 -10.57 2.01
C ALA A 87 16.65 -11.13 2.66
N GLY A 88 15.62 -10.29 2.84
CA GLY A 88 14.32 -10.71 3.34
C GLY A 88 13.62 -11.73 2.45
N ALA A 89 13.67 -11.55 1.13
CA ALA A 89 13.12 -12.50 0.17
C ALA A 89 13.88 -13.85 0.19
N LEU A 90 15.20 -13.82 0.34
CA LEU A 90 16.01 -15.03 0.53
C LEU A 90 15.71 -15.75 1.84
N CYS A 91 15.55 -14.99 2.93
CA CYS A 91 15.13 -15.52 4.23
C CYS A 91 13.75 -16.18 4.10
N PHE A 92 12.80 -15.50 3.50
CA PHE A 92 11.45 -16.02 3.27
C PHE A 92 11.45 -17.29 2.42
N ALA A 93 12.23 -17.33 1.34
CA ALA A 93 12.33 -18.51 0.47
C ALA A 93 12.90 -19.74 1.16
N ARG A 94 13.73 -19.56 2.19
CA ARG A 94 14.37 -20.66 2.95
C ARG A 94 13.67 -20.97 4.26
N ALA A 95 12.61 -20.24 4.59
CA ALA A 95 11.94 -20.35 5.88
C ALA A 95 11.26 -21.71 6.06
N GLU A 96 11.43 -22.29 7.23
CA GLU A 96 10.80 -23.52 7.70
C GLU A 96 9.85 -23.26 8.88
N THR A 97 9.96 -22.08 9.49
CA THR A 97 9.18 -21.67 10.66
C THR A 97 8.46 -20.35 10.40
N LEU A 98 7.36 -20.13 11.14
CA LEU A 98 6.65 -18.84 11.14
C LEU A 98 7.59 -17.66 11.51
N GLY A 99 8.49 -17.88 12.48
CA GLY A 99 9.43 -16.84 12.92
C GLY A 99 10.35 -16.36 11.80
N GLU A 100 10.89 -17.28 11.00
CA GLU A 100 11.73 -16.96 9.84
C GLU A 100 10.94 -16.23 8.75
N LEU A 101 9.69 -16.65 8.50
CA LEU A 101 8.80 -15.96 7.56
C LEU A 101 8.52 -14.52 8.03
N LEU A 102 8.25 -14.31 9.33
CA LEU A 102 8.01 -12.98 9.90
C LEU A 102 9.23 -12.08 9.72
N VAL A 103 10.44 -12.59 9.99
CA VAL A 103 11.70 -11.85 9.77
C VAL A 103 11.86 -11.50 8.28
N GLY A 104 11.67 -12.49 7.39
CA GLY A 104 11.74 -12.28 5.95
C GLY A 104 10.79 -11.18 5.48
N ARG A 105 9.53 -11.21 5.95
CA ARG A 105 8.52 -10.20 5.63
C ARG A 105 8.83 -8.82 6.19
N ALA A 106 9.34 -8.75 7.42
CA ALA A 106 9.76 -7.49 8.02
C ALA A 106 10.92 -6.87 7.24
N LEU A 107 11.93 -7.66 6.86
CA LEU A 107 13.05 -7.19 6.04
C LEU A 107 12.60 -6.72 4.65
N ILE A 108 11.65 -7.43 4.01
CA ILE A 108 11.07 -6.98 2.74
C ILE A 108 10.35 -5.65 2.93
N GLY A 109 9.46 -5.53 3.94
CA GLY A 109 8.72 -4.31 4.21
C GLY A 109 9.61 -3.10 4.50
N LEU A 110 10.66 -3.29 5.31
CA LEU A 110 11.70 -2.29 5.54
C LEU A 110 12.40 -1.92 4.22
N GLY A 111 12.81 -2.93 3.46
CA GLY A 111 13.63 -2.76 2.27
C GLY A 111 12.93 -2.02 1.12
N VAL A 112 11.61 -2.16 0.98
CA VAL A 112 10.85 -1.46 -0.08
C VAL A 112 10.18 -0.16 0.40
N SER A 113 10.40 0.24 1.64
CA SER A 113 9.74 1.42 2.24
C SER A 113 10.09 2.73 1.57
N ALA A 114 11.29 2.83 0.97
CA ALA A 114 11.76 4.04 0.30
C ALA A 114 11.28 4.22 -1.14
N CYS A 115 10.88 3.14 -1.84
CA CYS A 115 10.75 3.11 -3.29
C CYS A 115 9.90 4.24 -3.90
N LEU A 116 8.84 4.67 -3.24
CA LEU A 116 8.04 5.80 -3.73
C LEU A 116 8.68 7.15 -3.41
N MET A 117 9.12 7.34 -2.17
CA MET A 117 9.64 8.64 -1.71
C MET A 117 11.00 8.96 -2.33
N ALA A 118 11.86 7.95 -2.50
CA ALA A 118 13.15 8.11 -3.18
C ALA A 118 12.95 8.46 -4.66
N ALA A 119 11.99 7.80 -5.33
CA ALA A 119 11.61 8.13 -6.71
C ALA A 119 11.15 9.59 -6.83
N PHE A 120 10.17 10.01 -6.02
CA PHE A 120 9.64 11.38 -6.05
C PHE A 120 10.72 12.42 -5.75
N LYS A 121 11.59 12.15 -4.79
CA LYS A 121 12.73 13.03 -4.48
C LYS A 121 13.72 13.11 -5.64
N THR A 122 14.05 11.97 -6.27
CA THR A 122 14.92 11.96 -7.44
C THR A 122 14.29 12.74 -8.60
N PHE A 123 12.99 12.53 -8.85
CA PHE A 123 12.32 13.24 -9.94
C PHE A 123 12.29 14.73 -9.72
N SER A 124 12.09 15.22 -8.49
CA SER A 124 12.14 16.65 -8.19
C SER A 124 13.52 17.27 -8.39
N GLN A 125 14.59 16.47 -8.37
CA GLN A 125 15.97 16.93 -8.61
C GLN A 125 16.36 16.96 -10.09
N TRP A 126 15.76 16.09 -10.92
CA TRP A 126 16.21 15.85 -12.28
C TRP A 126 15.19 16.25 -13.35
N PHE A 127 13.91 16.36 -13.02
CA PHE A 127 12.87 16.68 -13.99
C PHE A 127 12.36 18.11 -13.81
N PRO A 128 12.00 18.80 -14.91
CA PRO A 128 11.33 20.11 -14.83
C PRO A 128 10.02 20.00 -14.03
N VAL A 129 9.70 21.06 -13.27
CA VAL A 129 8.52 21.10 -12.38
C VAL A 129 7.22 20.80 -13.15
N GLU A 130 7.13 21.26 -14.40
CA GLU A 130 5.96 21.05 -15.27
C GLU A 130 5.75 19.58 -15.63
N LYS A 131 6.82 18.76 -15.61
CA LYS A 131 6.77 17.31 -15.92
C LYS A 131 6.54 16.45 -14.69
N LEU A 132 6.73 16.97 -13.48
CA LEU A 132 6.62 16.18 -12.24
C LEU A 132 5.26 15.50 -12.07
N PRO A 133 4.10 16.16 -12.32
CA PRO A 133 2.81 15.50 -12.18
C PRO A 133 2.67 14.26 -13.09
N PHE A 134 3.13 14.37 -14.33
CA PHE A 134 3.11 13.26 -15.29
C PHE A 134 4.07 12.15 -14.89
N THR A 135 5.31 12.48 -14.53
CA THR A 135 6.34 11.50 -14.11
C THR A 135 5.91 10.75 -12.85
N ASN A 136 5.38 11.47 -11.86
CA ASN A 136 4.84 10.87 -10.63
C ASN A 136 3.62 9.98 -10.93
N GLY A 137 2.77 10.39 -11.87
CA GLY A 137 1.64 9.57 -12.32
C GLY A 137 2.08 8.23 -12.92
N ILE A 138 3.08 8.24 -13.82
CA ILE A 138 3.64 6.99 -14.39
C ILE A 138 4.32 6.15 -13.30
N GLN A 139 4.97 6.77 -12.31
CA GLN A 139 5.52 6.05 -11.15
C GLN A 139 4.43 5.29 -10.39
N MET A 140 3.27 5.90 -10.17
CA MET A 140 2.13 5.21 -9.55
C MET A 140 1.63 4.03 -10.40
N VAL A 141 1.63 4.17 -11.73
CA VAL A 141 1.29 3.08 -12.66
C VAL A 141 2.27 1.91 -12.52
N SER A 142 3.57 2.17 -12.32
CA SER A 142 4.54 1.08 -12.11
C SER A 142 4.21 0.24 -10.87
N GLY A 143 3.73 0.86 -9.80
CA GLY A 143 3.21 0.14 -8.63
C GLY A 143 1.98 -0.71 -8.98
N GLY A 144 1.03 -0.14 -9.73
CA GLY A 144 -0.14 -0.88 -10.22
C GLY A 144 0.23 -2.11 -11.06
N LEU A 145 1.24 -1.98 -11.93
CA LEU A 145 1.80 -3.10 -12.69
C LEU A 145 2.44 -4.15 -11.78
N GLY A 146 3.07 -3.73 -10.67
CA GLY A 146 3.60 -4.64 -9.66
C GLY A 146 2.49 -5.45 -8.97
N ALA A 147 1.39 -4.79 -8.59
CA ALA A 147 0.21 -5.47 -8.04
C ALA A 147 -0.40 -6.46 -9.04
N LEU A 148 -0.48 -6.08 -10.32
CA LEU A 148 -0.96 -6.93 -11.39
C LEU A 148 -0.06 -8.17 -11.59
N ALA A 149 1.26 -7.98 -11.58
CA ALA A 149 2.22 -9.07 -11.71
C ALA A 149 2.15 -10.07 -10.54
N ALA A 150 1.71 -9.64 -9.37
CA ALA A 150 1.52 -10.49 -8.18
C ALA A 150 0.31 -11.43 -8.27
N THR A 151 -0.47 -11.38 -9.32
CA THR A 151 -1.72 -12.16 -9.51
C THR A 151 -1.54 -13.34 -10.45
N THR A 152 -2.25 -13.38 -11.57
CA THR A 152 -2.16 -14.47 -12.55
C THR A 152 -0.72 -14.79 -13.00
N PRO A 153 0.20 -13.82 -13.23
CA PRO A 153 1.57 -14.14 -13.56
C PRO A 153 2.29 -14.97 -12.48
N VAL A 154 2.08 -14.64 -11.19
CA VAL A 154 2.63 -15.45 -10.10
C VAL A 154 1.97 -16.82 -10.06
N GLU A 155 0.64 -16.91 -10.22
CA GLU A 155 -0.09 -18.18 -10.25
C GLU A 155 0.41 -19.10 -11.36
N LEU A 156 0.67 -18.56 -12.55
CA LEU A 156 1.27 -19.33 -13.65
C LEU A 156 2.70 -19.78 -13.34
N THR A 157 3.48 -18.94 -12.63
CA THR A 157 4.82 -19.30 -12.19
C THR A 157 4.80 -20.45 -11.18
N LEU A 158 3.77 -20.53 -10.33
CA LEU A 158 3.61 -21.62 -9.37
C LEU A 158 3.30 -22.98 -10.02
N GLN A 159 2.96 -23.02 -11.31
CA GLN A 159 2.87 -24.25 -12.06
C GLN A 159 4.25 -24.82 -12.46
N LEU A 160 5.28 -23.97 -12.45
CA LEU A 160 6.67 -24.31 -12.81
C LEU A 160 7.57 -24.48 -11.59
N THR A 161 7.21 -23.86 -10.46
CA THR A 161 7.96 -23.87 -9.21
C THR A 161 7.01 -23.70 -8.01
N ASP A 162 7.54 -23.74 -6.80
CA ASP A 162 6.79 -23.44 -5.58
C ASP A 162 6.93 -21.96 -5.17
N TRP A 163 6.29 -21.57 -4.06
CA TRP A 163 6.38 -20.22 -3.51
C TRP A 163 7.82 -19.85 -3.11
N ARG A 164 8.65 -20.81 -2.74
CA ARG A 164 10.08 -20.58 -2.43
C ARG A 164 10.84 -20.15 -3.68
N GLY A 165 10.62 -20.83 -4.81
CA GLY A 165 11.19 -20.46 -6.09
C GLY A 165 10.76 -19.08 -6.55
N VAL A 166 9.49 -18.69 -6.37
CA VAL A 166 9.01 -17.33 -6.64
C VAL A 166 9.82 -16.31 -5.84
N PHE A 167 10.02 -16.50 -4.52
CA PHE A 167 10.79 -15.57 -3.70
C PHE A 167 12.28 -15.55 -4.02
N LEU A 168 12.88 -16.67 -4.49
CA LEU A 168 14.25 -16.67 -5.00
C LEU A 168 14.39 -15.82 -6.26
N VAL A 169 13.46 -15.92 -7.19
CA VAL A 169 13.43 -15.07 -8.39
C VAL A 169 13.26 -13.61 -8.01
N LEU A 170 12.33 -13.31 -7.11
CA LEU A 170 12.10 -11.94 -6.61
C LEU A 170 13.33 -11.36 -5.91
N ALA A 171 14.08 -12.17 -5.15
CA ALA A 171 15.35 -11.75 -4.55
C ALA A 171 16.36 -11.36 -5.61
N GLY A 172 16.52 -12.18 -6.66
CA GLY A 172 17.40 -11.89 -7.79
C GLY A 172 17.03 -10.61 -8.54
N VAL A 173 15.73 -10.43 -8.84
CA VAL A 173 15.23 -9.21 -9.50
C VAL A 173 15.43 -7.99 -8.60
N THR A 174 15.25 -8.13 -7.29
CA THR A 174 15.48 -7.04 -6.33
C THR A 174 16.95 -6.63 -6.26
N LEU A 175 17.87 -7.60 -6.25
CA LEU A 175 19.31 -7.32 -6.36
C LEU A 175 19.67 -6.62 -7.66
N ALA A 176 19.10 -7.09 -8.79
CA ALA A 176 19.30 -6.43 -10.08
C ALA A 176 18.77 -4.99 -10.09
N ALA A 177 17.61 -4.73 -9.44
CA ALA A 177 17.07 -3.37 -9.28
C ALA A 177 18.01 -2.48 -8.45
N ALA A 178 18.52 -2.99 -7.32
CA ALA A 178 19.49 -2.26 -6.49
C ALA A 178 20.77 -1.95 -7.28
N ALA A 179 21.31 -2.92 -8.00
CA ALA A 179 22.48 -2.74 -8.86
C ALA A 179 22.21 -1.72 -9.98
N ALA A 180 21.05 -1.77 -10.62
CA ALA A 180 20.66 -0.83 -11.66
C ALA A 180 20.58 0.60 -11.15
N ILE A 181 20.02 0.81 -9.94
CA ILE A 181 19.98 2.14 -9.30
C ILE A 181 21.41 2.66 -9.11
N VAL A 182 22.33 1.84 -8.59
CA VAL A 182 23.72 2.25 -8.35
C VAL A 182 24.50 2.46 -9.64
N ALA A 183 24.29 1.62 -10.65
CA ALA A 183 25.08 1.67 -11.88
C ALA A 183 24.58 2.69 -12.90
N ILE A 184 23.27 2.92 -12.98
CA ILE A 184 22.65 3.67 -14.06
C ILE A 184 22.25 5.08 -13.65
N VAL A 185 21.75 5.26 -12.40
CA VAL A 185 21.28 6.56 -11.93
C VAL A 185 22.49 7.46 -11.60
N PRO A 186 22.59 8.68 -12.18
CA PRO A 186 23.67 9.58 -11.86
C PRO A 186 23.62 10.03 -10.39
N GLU A 187 24.76 10.22 -9.79
CA GLU A 187 24.83 10.79 -8.45
C GLU A 187 24.53 12.28 -8.49
N HIS A 188 23.55 12.69 -7.71
CA HIS A 188 23.29 14.10 -7.47
C HIS A 188 23.99 14.46 -6.15
N ALA A 189 24.80 15.51 -6.15
CA ALA A 189 25.46 15.96 -4.93
C ALA A 189 24.41 16.16 -3.84
N ALA A 190 24.54 15.46 -2.73
CA ALA A 190 23.68 15.65 -1.58
C ALA A 190 23.73 17.13 -1.21
N GLY A 191 22.60 17.82 -1.28
CA GLY A 191 22.50 19.23 -0.89
C GLY A 191 22.91 19.36 0.57
N HIS A 192 23.33 20.57 0.95
CA HIS A 192 23.75 20.95 2.30
C HIS A 192 22.85 20.35 3.39
N ALA A 193 23.44 20.06 4.52
CA ALA A 193 22.85 19.40 5.67
C ALA A 193 21.33 19.62 5.78
N GLY A 194 20.58 18.58 5.47
CA GLY A 194 19.15 18.56 5.67
C GLY A 194 18.77 18.79 7.14
N GLU A 195 17.52 19.02 7.39
CA GLU A 195 16.99 19.16 8.75
C GLU A 195 17.49 18.06 9.69
N THR A 196 17.80 18.42 10.91
CA THR A 196 18.19 17.45 11.93
C THR A 196 17.02 16.55 12.31
N LEU A 197 17.29 15.36 12.84
CA LEU A 197 16.24 14.46 13.35
C LEU A 197 15.33 15.18 14.37
N ARG A 198 15.89 16.07 15.19
CA ARG A 198 15.12 16.85 16.17
C ARG A 198 14.15 17.80 15.49
N GLU A 199 14.54 18.48 14.42
CA GLU A 199 13.67 19.39 13.65
C GLU A 199 12.59 18.61 12.91
N GLN A 200 12.92 17.43 12.37
CA GLN A 200 11.93 16.55 11.74
C GLN A 200 10.89 16.07 12.76
N LEU A 201 11.34 15.58 13.93
CA LEU A 201 10.44 15.16 15.02
C LEU A 201 9.60 16.32 15.56
N ALA A 202 10.17 17.52 15.70
CA ALA A 202 9.44 18.72 16.10
C ALA A 202 8.34 19.06 15.05
N GLY A 203 8.67 18.95 13.77
CA GLY A 203 7.68 19.15 12.70
C GLY A 203 6.59 18.09 12.67
N VAL A 204 6.91 16.82 12.93
CA VAL A 204 5.93 15.76 13.12
C VAL A 204 5.06 16.09 14.34
N GLY A 205 5.65 16.49 15.47
CA GLY A 205 4.92 16.95 16.66
C GLY A 205 3.92 18.07 16.33
N THR A 206 4.33 19.06 15.53
CA THR A 206 3.46 20.16 15.08
C THR A 206 2.26 19.63 14.28
N VAL A 207 2.47 18.67 13.37
CA VAL A 207 1.40 18.06 12.59
C VAL A 207 0.42 17.29 13.49
N PHE A 208 0.95 16.45 14.37
CA PHE A 208 0.13 15.62 15.28
C PHE A 208 -0.61 16.44 16.35
N SER A 209 -0.18 17.67 16.64
CA SER A 209 -0.88 18.59 17.52
C SER A 209 -1.96 19.41 16.79
N SER A 210 -2.05 19.31 15.46
CA SER A 210 -2.99 20.08 14.66
C SER A 210 -4.38 19.45 14.66
N ARG A 211 -5.42 20.27 14.90
CA ARG A 211 -6.81 19.84 14.77
C ARG A 211 -7.18 19.51 13.33
N ASP A 212 -6.64 20.23 12.35
CA ASP A 212 -6.91 20.00 10.92
C ASP A 212 -6.41 18.62 10.49
N PHE A 213 -5.27 18.17 11.05
CA PHE A 213 -4.78 16.82 10.82
C PHE A 213 -5.76 15.77 11.33
N TRP A 214 -6.21 15.90 12.60
CA TRP A 214 -7.10 14.92 13.21
C TRP A 214 -8.55 15.00 12.74
N HIS A 215 -8.94 16.07 12.07
CA HIS A 215 -10.26 16.17 11.44
C HIS A 215 -10.44 15.14 10.30
N ILE A 216 -9.39 14.92 9.50
CA ILE A 216 -9.42 14.05 8.29
C ILE A 216 -8.84 12.67 8.57
N THR A 217 -7.81 12.60 9.39
CA THR A 217 -6.96 11.41 9.59
C THR A 217 -7.72 10.17 10.07
N PRO A 218 -8.65 10.19 11.02
CA PRO A 218 -9.31 8.97 11.51
C PRO A 218 -10.02 8.19 10.40
N TRP A 219 -10.80 8.89 9.57
CA TRP A 219 -11.48 8.24 8.45
C TRP A 219 -10.52 7.80 7.36
N ALA A 220 -9.55 8.64 7.00
CA ALA A 220 -8.53 8.32 6.00
C ALA A 220 -7.72 7.07 6.41
N VAL A 221 -7.29 6.99 7.67
CA VAL A 221 -6.55 5.84 8.22
C VAL A 221 -7.41 4.58 8.22
N ALA A 222 -8.65 4.65 8.68
CA ALA A 222 -9.56 3.50 8.72
C ALA A 222 -9.85 2.96 7.30
N ALA A 223 -10.13 3.86 6.34
CA ALA A 223 -10.42 3.47 4.96
C ALA A 223 -9.19 2.90 4.24
N GLN A 224 -8.05 3.60 4.31
CA GLN A 224 -6.84 3.16 3.62
C GLN A 224 -6.26 1.88 4.24
N SER A 225 -6.31 1.70 5.56
CA SER A 225 -5.85 0.47 6.21
C SER A 225 -6.74 -0.72 5.88
N ALA A 226 -8.05 -0.55 5.84
CA ALA A 226 -8.99 -1.58 5.38
C ALA A 226 -8.69 -1.97 3.92
N TYR A 227 -8.53 -0.98 3.02
CA TYR A 227 -8.16 -1.25 1.64
C TYR A 227 -6.88 -2.06 1.53
N LEU A 228 -5.79 -1.62 2.19
CA LEU A 228 -4.49 -2.28 2.14
C LEU A 228 -4.55 -3.70 2.71
N SER A 229 -5.18 -3.89 3.86
CA SER A 229 -5.22 -5.20 4.52
C SER A 229 -6.04 -6.22 3.74
N LEU A 230 -7.21 -5.81 3.22
CA LEU A 230 -8.10 -6.73 2.53
C LEU A 230 -7.54 -7.13 1.16
N ILE A 231 -7.00 -6.17 0.38
CA ILE A 231 -6.48 -6.48 -0.96
C ILE A 231 -5.14 -7.24 -0.93
N SER A 232 -4.31 -7.02 0.10
CA SER A 232 -2.98 -7.63 0.14
C SER A 232 -2.97 -9.09 0.58
N LEU A 233 -4.04 -9.55 1.25
CA LEU A 233 -4.16 -10.94 1.70
C LEU A 233 -5.59 -11.48 1.56
N TRP A 234 -6.57 -10.84 2.24
CA TRP A 234 -7.87 -11.47 2.50
C TRP A 234 -8.76 -11.59 1.28
N ALA A 235 -8.48 -10.85 0.20
CA ALA A 235 -9.21 -10.96 -1.07
C ALA A 235 -9.10 -12.37 -1.68
N GLY A 236 -7.92 -12.97 -1.72
CA GLY A 236 -7.69 -14.31 -2.25
C GLY A 236 -8.47 -15.39 -1.48
N PRO A 237 -8.23 -15.56 -0.18
CA PRO A 237 -8.97 -16.49 0.66
C PRO A 237 -10.50 -16.27 0.61
N TRP A 238 -10.99 -15.03 0.64
CA TRP A 238 -12.40 -14.73 0.53
C TRP A 238 -13.03 -15.22 -0.79
N LEU A 239 -12.35 -14.95 -1.91
CA LEU A 239 -12.80 -15.39 -3.24
C LEU A 239 -12.86 -16.92 -3.34
N ARG A 240 -11.94 -17.63 -2.69
CA ARG A 240 -11.95 -19.09 -2.62
C ARG A 240 -13.05 -19.60 -1.68
N ASP A 241 -13.10 -19.10 -0.44
CA ASP A 241 -13.89 -19.72 0.65
C ASP A 241 -15.35 -19.25 0.66
N VAL A 242 -15.61 -18.01 0.21
CA VAL A 242 -16.96 -17.41 0.19
C VAL A 242 -17.57 -17.48 -1.22
N ALA A 243 -16.82 -17.08 -2.25
CA ALA A 243 -17.32 -17.11 -3.62
C ALA A 243 -17.14 -18.47 -4.31
N GLY A 244 -16.43 -19.42 -3.69
CA GLY A 244 -16.26 -20.79 -4.20
C GLY A 244 -15.41 -20.86 -5.47
N LEU A 245 -14.54 -19.87 -5.72
CA LEU A 245 -13.75 -19.83 -6.94
C LEU A 245 -12.53 -20.76 -6.86
N GLU A 246 -12.25 -21.42 -7.97
CA GLU A 246 -11.03 -22.19 -8.14
C GLU A 246 -9.81 -21.27 -8.23
N ARG A 247 -8.64 -21.83 -7.98
CA ARG A 247 -7.35 -21.12 -7.83
C ARG A 247 -7.07 -20.14 -8.98
N LEU A 248 -7.19 -20.58 -10.23
CA LEU A 248 -6.94 -19.73 -11.40
C LEU A 248 -7.98 -18.61 -11.52
N ALA A 249 -9.25 -18.88 -11.20
CA ALA A 249 -10.32 -17.88 -11.21
C ALA A 249 -10.11 -16.81 -10.13
N VAL A 250 -9.60 -17.19 -8.95
CA VAL A 250 -9.18 -16.26 -7.90
C VAL A 250 -8.06 -15.34 -8.43
N ALA A 251 -6.99 -15.90 -9.01
CA ALA A 251 -5.87 -15.13 -9.55
C ALA A 251 -6.33 -14.16 -10.66
N ASN A 252 -7.18 -14.61 -11.58
CA ASN A 252 -7.75 -13.78 -12.65
C ASN A 252 -8.66 -12.67 -12.10
N THR A 253 -9.41 -12.95 -11.03
CA THR A 253 -10.22 -11.92 -10.37
C THR A 253 -9.32 -10.87 -9.73
N LEU A 254 -8.27 -11.27 -9.01
CA LEU A 254 -7.29 -10.35 -8.41
C LEU A 254 -6.54 -9.53 -9.47
N LEU A 255 -6.29 -10.10 -10.66
CA LEU A 255 -5.76 -9.37 -11.81
C LEU A 255 -6.76 -8.29 -12.26
N GLY A 256 -8.04 -8.63 -12.38
CA GLY A 256 -9.09 -7.67 -12.68
C GLY A 256 -9.21 -6.55 -11.63
N VAL A 257 -9.08 -6.89 -10.33
CA VAL A 257 -9.05 -5.93 -9.22
C VAL A 257 -7.87 -4.98 -9.37
N SER A 258 -6.68 -5.49 -9.73
CA SER A 258 -5.49 -4.66 -9.95
C SER A 258 -5.64 -3.72 -11.15
N LEU A 259 -6.29 -4.17 -12.22
CA LEU A 259 -6.65 -3.31 -13.36
C LEU A 259 -7.66 -2.23 -12.95
N ALA A 260 -8.70 -2.60 -12.20
CA ALA A 260 -9.68 -1.65 -11.67
C ALA A 260 -9.02 -0.60 -10.75
N MET A 261 -8.01 -1.01 -9.96
CA MET A 261 -7.19 -0.10 -9.15
C MET A 261 -6.44 0.91 -10.02
N ILE A 262 -5.78 0.49 -11.10
CA ILE A 262 -5.06 1.38 -12.01
C ILE A 262 -6.02 2.41 -12.62
N VAL A 263 -7.18 1.95 -13.11
CA VAL A 263 -8.23 2.81 -13.66
C VAL A 263 -8.75 3.78 -12.59
N GLY A 264 -8.95 3.29 -11.36
CA GLY A 264 -9.42 4.09 -10.23
C GLY A 264 -8.46 5.23 -9.88
N TYR A 265 -7.15 4.97 -9.79
CA TYR A 265 -6.14 6.02 -9.53
C TYR A 265 -6.19 7.12 -10.62
N PHE A 266 -6.29 6.72 -11.87
CA PHE A 266 -6.39 7.68 -12.98
C PHE A 266 -7.70 8.48 -12.94
N LEU A 267 -8.83 7.79 -12.72
CA LEU A 267 -10.15 8.44 -12.75
C LEU A 267 -10.37 9.35 -11.53
N PHE A 268 -10.08 8.91 -10.33
CA PHE A 268 -10.24 9.75 -9.13
C PHE A 268 -9.30 10.96 -9.15
N GLY A 269 -8.07 10.81 -9.64
CA GLY A 269 -7.15 11.93 -9.82
C GLY A 269 -7.67 12.96 -10.82
N THR A 270 -8.10 12.53 -11.99
CA THR A 270 -8.65 13.42 -13.03
C THR A 270 -9.99 14.03 -12.62
N LEU A 271 -10.86 13.27 -11.96
CA LEU A 271 -12.14 13.74 -11.45
C LEU A 271 -11.94 14.81 -10.36
N ALA A 272 -11.04 14.59 -9.41
CA ALA A 272 -10.71 15.59 -8.39
C ALA A 272 -10.21 16.90 -9.00
N ALA A 273 -9.32 16.82 -10.01
CA ALA A 273 -8.82 17.98 -10.73
C ALA A 273 -9.92 18.69 -11.54
N ALA A 274 -10.78 17.94 -12.25
CA ALA A 274 -11.87 18.49 -13.04
C ALA A 274 -12.94 19.19 -12.18
N LEU A 275 -13.34 18.55 -11.08
CA LEU A 275 -14.30 19.11 -10.13
C LEU A 275 -13.71 20.30 -9.36
N GLY A 276 -12.40 20.26 -9.04
CA GLY A 276 -11.68 21.38 -8.44
C GLY A 276 -11.75 22.64 -9.29
N ARG A 277 -11.60 22.53 -10.62
CA ARG A 277 -11.80 23.65 -11.56
C ARG A 277 -13.22 24.22 -11.57
N ARG A 278 -14.21 23.43 -11.11
CA ARG A 278 -15.60 23.85 -10.95
C ARG A 278 -15.94 24.32 -9.51
N GLY A 279 -14.91 24.49 -8.66
CA GLY A 279 -15.09 24.98 -7.29
C GLY A 279 -15.49 23.90 -6.28
N VAL A 280 -15.47 22.60 -6.64
CA VAL A 280 -15.73 21.52 -5.70
C VAL A 280 -14.43 21.16 -4.96
N PRO A 281 -14.38 21.30 -3.62
CA PRO A 281 -13.18 20.96 -2.85
C PRO A 281 -12.78 19.48 -2.99
N THR A 282 -11.48 19.21 -3.11
CA THR A 282 -10.95 17.83 -3.18
C THR A 282 -11.41 16.97 -2.00
N ALA A 283 -11.60 17.58 -0.81
CA ALA A 283 -12.11 16.90 0.38
C ALA A 283 -13.51 16.28 0.17
N ARG A 284 -14.39 16.93 -0.60
CA ARG A 284 -15.72 16.38 -0.93
C ARG A 284 -15.61 15.18 -1.87
N VAL A 285 -14.72 15.25 -2.85
CA VAL A 285 -14.47 14.12 -3.77
C VAL A 285 -13.89 12.94 -3.01
N ALA A 286 -12.93 13.18 -2.09
CA ALA A 286 -12.38 12.16 -1.22
C ALA A 286 -13.45 11.52 -0.34
N ALA A 287 -14.29 12.34 0.32
CA ALA A 287 -15.37 11.84 1.18
C ALA A 287 -16.40 11.00 0.41
N ALA A 288 -16.81 11.43 -0.78
CA ALA A 288 -17.72 10.66 -1.63
C ALA A 288 -17.11 9.33 -2.08
N GLY A 289 -15.84 9.33 -2.50
CA GLY A 289 -15.13 8.12 -2.89
C GLY A 289 -14.93 7.13 -1.73
N MET A 290 -14.56 7.63 -0.55
CA MET A 290 -14.43 6.79 0.65
C MET A 290 -15.79 6.26 1.14
N ALA A 291 -16.87 7.02 0.99
CA ALA A 291 -18.22 6.54 1.30
C ALA A 291 -18.67 5.44 0.33
N ALA A 292 -18.38 5.59 -0.97
CA ALA A 292 -18.62 4.54 -1.95
C ALA A 292 -17.81 3.27 -1.62
N PHE A 293 -16.54 3.42 -1.26
CA PHE A 293 -15.68 2.32 -0.83
C PHE A 293 -16.24 1.60 0.41
N LEU A 294 -16.69 2.34 1.42
CA LEU A 294 -17.34 1.80 2.61
C LEU A 294 -18.61 1.00 2.24
N GLY A 295 -19.44 1.52 1.32
CA GLY A 295 -20.64 0.81 0.84
C GLY A 295 -20.29 -0.53 0.18
N VAL A 296 -19.26 -0.56 -0.66
CA VAL A 296 -18.79 -1.82 -1.28
C VAL A 296 -18.24 -2.79 -0.23
N GLN A 297 -17.50 -2.31 0.76
CA GLN A 297 -17.00 -3.17 1.84
C GLN A 297 -18.11 -3.75 2.71
N LEU A 298 -19.16 -2.98 3.00
CA LEU A 298 -20.34 -3.48 3.70
C LEU A 298 -21.05 -4.58 2.90
N LEU A 299 -21.18 -4.41 1.57
CA LEU A 299 -21.74 -5.45 0.71
C LEU A 299 -20.86 -6.72 0.72
N LEU A 300 -19.53 -6.58 0.69
CA LEU A 300 -18.63 -7.74 0.82
C LEU A 300 -18.74 -8.42 2.19
N ALA A 301 -18.99 -7.67 3.27
CA ALA A 301 -19.26 -8.24 4.59
C ALA A 301 -20.56 -9.02 4.66
N LEU A 302 -21.60 -8.59 3.91
CA LEU A 302 -22.89 -9.27 3.81
C LEU A 302 -22.87 -10.50 2.89
N GLN A 303 -21.81 -10.68 2.08
CA GLN A 303 -21.56 -11.86 1.25
C GLN A 303 -22.73 -12.24 0.32
N PRO A 304 -23.24 -11.34 -0.52
CA PRO A 304 -24.36 -11.65 -1.39
C PRO A 304 -23.96 -12.66 -2.47
N ASP A 305 -24.80 -13.67 -2.67
CA ASP A 305 -24.58 -14.72 -3.65
C ASP A 305 -24.38 -14.16 -5.06
N GLY A 306 -23.41 -14.71 -5.79
CA GLY A 306 -23.13 -14.37 -7.18
C GLY A 306 -22.51 -12.98 -7.43
N LEU A 307 -22.41 -12.11 -6.42
CA LEU A 307 -21.89 -10.76 -6.57
C LEU A 307 -20.41 -10.60 -6.13
N GLY A 308 -19.74 -11.67 -5.70
CA GLY A 308 -18.37 -11.59 -5.17
C GLY A 308 -17.40 -10.94 -6.14
N VAL A 309 -17.31 -11.42 -7.38
CA VAL A 309 -16.38 -10.88 -8.39
C VAL A 309 -16.63 -9.38 -8.67
N PRO A 310 -17.84 -8.95 -9.06
CA PRO A 310 -18.10 -7.52 -9.33
C PRO A 310 -17.86 -6.63 -8.09
N LEU A 311 -18.14 -7.11 -6.88
CA LEU A 311 -17.88 -6.34 -5.67
C LEU A 311 -16.38 -6.16 -5.42
N TRP A 312 -15.54 -7.19 -5.66
CA TRP A 312 -14.09 -7.05 -5.55
C TRP A 312 -13.50 -6.11 -6.61
N LEU A 313 -14.03 -6.11 -7.84
CA LEU A 313 -13.63 -5.13 -8.86
C LEU A 313 -13.97 -3.71 -8.43
N LEU A 314 -15.18 -3.49 -7.89
CA LEU A 314 -15.59 -2.20 -7.34
C LEU A 314 -14.77 -1.82 -6.10
N PHE A 315 -14.39 -2.79 -5.25
CA PHE A 315 -13.52 -2.58 -4.11
C PHE A 315 -12.15 -2.05 -4.55
N GLY A 316 -11.53 -2.70 -5.56
CA GLY A 316 -10.27 -2.24 -6.15
C GLY A 316 -10.37 -0.83 -6.72
N PHE A 317 -11.44 -0.53 -7.42
CA PHE A 317 -11.69 0.79 -8.03
C PHE A 317 -11.95 1.87 -6.96
N CYS A 318 -12.96 1.70 -6.12
CA CYS A 318 -13.38 2.71 -5.13
C CYS A 318 -12.31 2.93 -4.04
N GLY A 319 -11.58 1.87 -3.66
CA GLY A 319 -10.53 1.95 -2.64
C GLY A 319 -9.39 2.89 -3.00
N THR A 320 -9.19 3.18 -4.30
CA THR A 320 -8.17 4.16 -4.73
C THR A 320 -8.50 5.60 -4.33
N ALA A 321 -9.77 5.92 -4.04
CA ALA A 321 -10.15 7.23 -3.51
C ALA A 321 -9.53 7.52 -2.14
N CYS A 322 -9.17 6.49 -1.38
CA CYS A 322 -8.51 6.61 -0.07
C CYS A 322 -7.12 7.27 -0.12
N ILE A 323 -6.54 7.49 -1.32
CA ILE A 323 -5.30 8.26 -1.49
C ILE A 323 -5.54 9.79 -1.50
N LEU A 324 -6.75 10.24 -1.83
CA LEU A 324 -7.05 11.67 -1.93
C LEU A 324 -6.85 12.47 -0.64
N PRO A 325 -7.10 11.92 0.58
CA PRO A 325 -6.79 12.61 1.84
C PRO A 325 -5.34 13.09 1.96
N TYR A 326 -4.36 12.42 1.34
CA TYR A 326 -2.97 12.89 1.32
C TYR A 326 -2.84 14.25 0.63
N ALA A 327 -3.52 14.42 -0.50
CA ALA A 327 -3.54 15.69 -1.22
C ALA A 327 -4.32 16.75 -0.43
N VAL A 328 -5.44 16.40 0.18
CA VAL A 328 -6.26 17.32 0.99
C VAL A 328 -5.45 17.86 2.17
N LEU A 329 -4.81 16.96 2.93
CA LEU A 329 -3.97 17.34 4.07
C LEU A 329 -2.76 18.18 3.63
N SER A 330 -2.07 17.80 2.55
CA SER A 330 -0.94 18.58 2.03
C SER A 330 -1.29 20.00 1.64
N GLN A 331 -2.55 20.25 1.21
CA GLN A 331 -3.06 21.58 0.86
C GLN A 331 -3.43 22.43 2.09
N GLN A 332 -3.70 21.81 3.24
CA GLN A 332 -4.08 22.52 4.49
C GLN A 332 -2.88 22.97 5.31
N PHE A 333 -1.70 22.44 5.03
CA PHE A 333 -0.48 22.78 5.76
C PHE A 333 0.49 23.58 4.88
N PRO A 334 1.37 24.40 5.49
CA PRO A 334 2.45 25.07 4.77
C PRO A 334 3.30 24.06 4.00
N SER A 335 3.79 24.41 2.82
CA SER A 335 4.55 23.53 1.92
C SER A 335 5.76 22.86 2.60
N ARG A 336 6.42 23.54 3.56
CA ARG A 336 7.51 22.99 4.38
C ARG A 336 7.09 21.80 5.26
N LEU A 337 5.81 21.69 5.60
CA LEU A 337 5.26 20.60 6.43
C LEU A 337 4.58 19.50 5.60
N ALA A 338 4.35 19.69 4.31
CA ALA A 338 3.61 18.75 3.45
C ALA A 338 4.22 17.33 3.47
N GLY A 339 5.55 17.23 3.44
CA GLY A 339 6.24 15.94 3.55
C GLY A 339 5.97 15.25 4.91
N ARG A 340 5.97 16.01 6.00
CA ARG A 340 5.72 15.49 7.37
C ARG A 340 4.28 15.07 7.57
N VAL A 341 3.35 15.82 7.00
CA VAL A 341 1.92 15.48 7.01
C VAL A 341 1.69 14.13 6.31
N ASN A 342 2.26 13.95 5.12
CA ASN A 342 2.14 12.72 4.36
C ASN A 342 2.83 11.54 5.06
N THR A 343 4.02 11.75 5.62
CA THR A 343 4.75 10.72 6.36
C THR A 343 4.02 10.35 7.65
N GLY A 344 3.47 11.32 8.38
CA GLY A 344 2.67 11.09 9.59
C GLY A 344 1.39 10.33 9.29
N LEU A 345 0.65 10.72 8.26
CA LEU A 345 -0.54 9.97 7.82
C LEU A 345 -0.15 8.54 7.39
N ASN A 346 0.90 8.40 6.61
CA ASN A 346 1.37 7.11 6.11
C ASN A 346 1.79 6.17 7.25
N LEU A 347 2.49 6.70 8.27
CA LEU A 347 2.82 5.95 9.48
C LEU A 347 1.56 5.38 10.15
N LEU A 348 0.54 6.21 10.38
CA LEU A 348 -0.72 5.78 11.01
C LEU A 348 -1.46 4.76 10.14
N VAL A 349 -1.50 4.97 8.82
CA VAL A 349 -2.13 4.05 7.87
C VAL A 349 -1.47 2.67 7.92
N PHE A 350 -0.13 2.59 7.92
CA PHE A 350 0.56 1.30 7.93
C PHE A 350 0.51 0.61 9.30
N LEU A 351 0.52 1.35 10.41
CA LEU A 351 0.26 0.80 11.74
C LEU A 351 -1.17 0.25 11.84
N ALA A 352 -2.15 0.98 11.35
CA ALA A 352 -3.53 0.52 11.31
C ALA A 352 -3.70 -0.67 10.34
N ALA A 353 -3.00 -0.70 9.20
CA ALA A 353 -3.01 -1.81 8.27
C ALA A 353 -2.41 -3.08 8.91
N PHE A 354 -1.34 -2.94 9.70
CA PHE A 354 -0.82 -4.05 10.51
C PHE A 354 -1.90 -4.61 11.44
N ALA A 355 -2.54 -3.74 12.23
CA ALA A 355 -3.58 -4.15 13.18
C ALA A 355 -4.81 -4.75 12.47
N ALA A 356 -5.25 -4.15 11.36
CA ALA A 356 -6.38 -4.62 10.55
C ALA A 356 -6.09 -6.00 9.93
N GLN A 357 -4.90 -6.18 9.36
CA GLN A 357 -4.50 -7.42 8.71
C GLN A 357 -4.48 -8.61 9.67
N TRP A 358 -3.81 -8.43 10.80
CA TRP A 358 -3.74 -9.44 11.86
C TRP A 358 -5.10 -9.63 12.54
N GLY A 359 -5.80 -8.52 12.86
CA GLY A 359 -7.09 -8.55 13.54
C GLY A 359 -8.17 -9.29 12.74
N VAL A 360 -8.24 -9.10 11.42
CA VAL A 360 -9.14 -9.89 10.57
C VAL A 360 -8.80 -11.37 10.66
N GLY A 361 -7.52 -11.76 10.62
CA GLY A 361 -7.10 -13.13 10.78
C GLY A 361 -7.49 -13.72 12.14
N ALA A 362 -7.27 -12.96 13.22
CA ALA A 362 -7.67 -13.36 14.57
C ALA A 362 -9.20 -13.54 14.73
N ILE A 363 -9.98 -12.71 14.04
CA ILE A 363 -11.44 -12.86 14.00
C ILE A 363 -11.81 -14.12 13.23
N ILE A 364 -11.30 -14.31 12.01
CA ILE A 364 -11.59 -15.50 11.18
C ILE A 364 -11.25 -16.78 11.94
N GLY A 365 -10.15 -16.80 12.68
CA GLY A 365 -9.70 -17.95 13.47
C GLY A 365 -10.62 -18.34 14.62
N GLN A 366 -11.66 -17.57 14.96
CA GLN A 366 -12.65 -17.92 16.00
C GLN A 366 -13.70 -18.91 15.50
N TRP A 367 -13.80 -19.12 14.21
CA TRP A 367 -14.70 -20.12 13.62
C TRP A 367 -13.93 -21.37 13.21
N PRO A 368 -14.54 -22.57 13.37
CA PRO A 368 -13.93 -23.80 12.90
C PRO A 368 -13.72 -23.76 11.38
N ALA A 369 -12.68 -24.44 10.92
CA ALA A 369 -12.45 -24.61 9.48
C ALA A 369 -13.65 -25.34 8.86
N THR A 370 -13.93 -25.02 7.58
CA THR A 370 -14.97 -25.73 6.83
C THR A 370 -14.54 -27.16 6.49
N ALA A 371 -15.48 -28.02 6.17
CA ALA A 371 -15.20 -29.41 5.75
C ALA A 371 -14.29 -29.48 4.51
N ALA A 372 -14.27 -28.43 3.69
CA ALA A 372 -13.40 -28.30 2.52
C ALA A 372 -11.98 -27.76 2.86
N GLY A 373 -11.66 -27.56 4.14
CA GLY A 373 -10.36 -27.06 4.60
C GLY A 373 -10.14 -25.56 4.41
N GLY A 374 -11.21 -24.80 4.07
CA GLY A 374 -11.20 -23.34 4.01
C GLY A 374 -11.64 -22.69 5.32
N TYR A 375 -11.67 -21.36 5.36
CA TYR A 375 -12.15 -20.61 6.51
C TYR A 375 -13.67 -20.39 6.42
N ALA A 376 -14.33 -20.30 7.59
CA ALA A 376 -15.76 -20.09 7.65
C ALA A 376 -16.17 -18.70 7.09
N PRO A 377 -17.16 -18.60 6.20
CA PRO A 377 -17.65 -17.33 5.64
C PRO A 377 -18.03 -16.30 6.71
N ALA A 378 -18.62 -16.71 7.82
CA ALA A 378 -19.00 -15.85 8.92
C ALA A 378 -17.79 -15.07 9.49
N GLY A 379 -16.60 -15.68 9.58
CA GLY A 379 -15.37 -15.03 10.05
C GLY A 379 -14.97 -13.85 9.18
N TYR A 380 -15.07 -13.98 7.87
CA TYR A 380 -14.85 -12.87 6.93
C TYR A 380 -15.87 -11.76 7.11
N GLY A 381 -17.16 -12.12 7.22
CA GLY A 381 -18.25 -11.16 7.43
C GLY A 381 -17.99 -10.26 8.64
N TRP A 382 -17.67 -10.85 9.79
CA TRP A 382 -17.37 -10.11 11.01
C TRP A 382 -16.08 -9.30 10.93
N GLY A 383 -15.02 -9.85 10.34
CA GLY A 383 -13.76 -9.12 10.13
C GLY A 383 -13.94 -7.88 9.26
N PHE A 384 -14.67 -8.01 8.16
CA PHE A 384 -14.93 -6.89 7.25
C PHE A 384 -15.91 -5.88 7.85
N ALA A 385 -16.91 -6.34 8.62
CA ALA A 385 -17.84 -5.48 9.34
C ALA A 385 -17.13 -4.64 10.42
N LEU A 386 -16.17 -5.23 11.17
CA LEU A 386 -15.36 -4.48 12.13
C LEU A 386 -14.62 -3.32 11.45
N LEU A 387 -13.92 -3.59 10.34
CA LEU A 387 -13.21 -2.54 9.60
C LEU A 387 -14.16 -1.50 9.02
N ALA A 388 -15.36 -1.88 8.58
CA ALA A 388 -16.39 -0.95 8.14
C ALA A 388 -16.91 -0.09 9.32
N GLY A 389 -17.09 -0.68 10.50
CA GLY A 389 -17.46 0.03 11.72
C GLY A 389 -16.45 1.13 12.09
N LEU A 390 -15.15 0.83 12.00
CA LEU A 390 -14.10 1.83 12.23
C LEU A 390 -14.17 2.98 11.20
N GLN A 391 -14.49 2.69 9.95
CA GLN A 391 -14.69 3.72 8.93
C GLN A 391 -15.93 4.56 9.21
N ILE A 392 -17.04 3.96 9.68
CA ILE A 392 -18.25 4.67 10.06
C ILE A 392 -17.96 5.63 11.22
N LEU A 393 -17.19 5.19 12.23
CA LEU A 393 -16.77 6.05 13.33
C LEU A 393 -15.90 7.20 12.85
N GLY A 394 -14.94 6.94 11.96
CA GLY A 394 -14.10 7.97 11.35
C GLY A 394 -14.89 8.95 10.48
N ALA A 395 -15.87 8.48 9.71
CA ALA A 395 -16.77 9.32 8.95
C ALA A 395 -17.66 10.19 9.87
N GLY A 396 -18.20 9.61 10.94
CA GLY A 396 -18.96 10.33 11.94
C GLY A 396 -18.15 11.46 12.60
N TRP A 397 -16.88 11.20 12.90
CA TRP A 397 -15.95 12.22 13.39
C TRP A 397 -15.77 13.35 12.37
N PHE A 398 -15.48 13.01 11.12
CA PHE A 398 -15.30 13.98 10.04
C PHE A 398 -16.52 14.89 9.85
N TRP A 399 -17.73 14.32 9.81
CA TRP A 399 -18.96 15.11 9.63
C TRP A 399 -19.40 15.84 10.90
N GLY A 400 -19.13 15.30 12.10
CA GLY A 400 -19.44 15.90 13.38
C GLY A 400 -18.64 17.19 13.62
N ASP A 401 -17.33 17.17 13.37
CA ASP A 401 -16.47 18.33 13.57
C ASP A 401 -16.73 19.44 12.52
N ALA A 402 -17.12 19.08 11.29
CA ALA A 402 -17.51 20.05 10.26
C ALA A 402 -18.72 20.90 10.68
N ARG A 403 -19.70 20.34 11.40
CA ARG A 403 -20.86 21.08 11.93
C ARG A 403 -20.46 22.13 12.97
N HIS A 404 -19.50 21.82 13.84
CA HIS A 404 -18.99 22.76 14.83
C HIS A 404 -18.16 23.90 14.22
N ALA A 405 -17.48 23.67 13.09
CA ALA A 405 -16.73 24.71 12.37
C ALA A 405 -17.66 25.74 11.70
N VAL A 406 -18.83 25.31 11.21
CA VAL A 406 -19.85 26.20 10.60
C VAL A 406 -20.56 27.04 11.65
N GLN A 407 -20.72 26.52 12.87
CA GLN A 407 -21.38 27.26 13.97
C GLN A 407 -20.50 28.37 14.64
N ARG A 408 -19.18 28.36 14.31
CA ARG A 408 -18.22 29.34 14.85
C ARG A 408 -17.87 30.49 13.88
N LYS A 409 -18.43 30.49 12.69
CA LYS A 409 -18.41 31.62 11.73
C LYS A 409 -19.73 32.38 11.76
#